data_e4e0d874dd399eb6fdf97a64d47f8dcf
#
_entry.id   e4e0d874dd399eb6fdf97a64d47f8dcf
#
_cell.length_a   1.000
_cell.length_b   1.000
_cell.length_c   1.000
_cell.angle_alpha   90.00
_cell.angle_beta   90.00
_cell.angle_gamma   90.00
#
_symmetry.space_group_name_H-M   'P 1'
#
loop_
_entity.id
_entity.type
_entity.pdbx_description
1 polymer ?
#
loop_
_entity_poly.entity_id
_entity_poly.type
_entity_poly.pdbx_seq_one_letter_code
_entity_poly.pdbx_strand_id
1 'polypeptide(L)'
;MLNFTAGSRNLKAAMRAARVKRLITAHKFVELGGLEDLVSELSKSVEIIYLEDVREKLSIGDKLSAIAGPVLPTFVGAALSHRQPGVILFTSGTEGEPKGVVLSHENIMANIEQVRAHIGLSPDTDIVFNPLP
;
A
#
# COMPACT_ATOMS: atom_id res chain seq x y z
N MET A 1 2.59 2.49 0.58
CA MET A 1 3.30 2.44 1.87
C MET A 1 3.75 3.85 2.22
N LEU A 2 3.56 4.31 3.47
CA LEU A 2 4.03 5.63 3.90
C LEU A 2 5.45 5.47 4.47
N ASN A 3 6.36 6.34 4.07
CA ASN A 3 7.71 6.37 4.63
C ASN A 3 7.70 7.16 5.95
N PHE A 4 7.56 6.46 7.06
CA PHE A 4 7.52 7.08 8.40
C PHE A 4 8.86 7.69 8.84
N THR A 5 9.98 7.33 8.19
CA THR A 5 11.29 7.89 8.49
C THR A 5 11.51 9.28 7.86
N ALA A 6 10.64 9.70 6.94
CA ALA A 6 10.74 11.00 6.25
C ALA A 6 10.36 12.21 7.13
N GLY A 7 9.94 11.96 8.38
CA GLY A 7 9.47 12.98 9.32
C GLY A 7 7.99 13.36 9.13
N SER A 8 7.35 13.80 10.22
CA SER A 8 5.91 14.06 10.27
C SER A 8 5.44 15.12 9.26
N ARG A 9 6.25 16.16 9.01
CA ARG A 9 5.93 17.23 8.07
C ARG A 9 5.80 16.72 6.63
N ASN A 10 6.80 15.96 6.16
CA ASN A 10 6.81 15.40 4.80
C ASN A 10 5.71 14.36 4.62
N LEU A 11 5.49 13.55 5.65
CA LEU A 11 4.42 12.57 5.67
C LEU A 11 3.04 13.22 5.52
N LYS A 12 2.77 14.27 6.28
CA LYS A 12 1.51 15.04 6.18
C LYS A 12 1.35 15.71 4.82
N ALA A 13 2.43 16.26 4.25
CA ALA A 13 2.40 16.87 2.93
C ALA A 13 2.07 15.82 1.86
N ALA A 14 2.71 14.65 1.90
CA ALA A 14 2.43 13.53 1.00
C ALA A 14 0.98 13.03 1.14
N MET A 15 0.50 12.87 2.38
CA MET A 15 -0.89 12.42 2.63
C MET A 15 -1.92 13.43 2.11
N ARG A 16 -1.68 14.72 2.27
CA ARG A 16 -2.54 15.77 1.72
C ARG A 16 -2.53 15.76 0.19
N ALA A 17 -1.35 15.68 -0.43
CA ALA A 17 -1.21 15.64 -1.89
C ALA A 17 -1.93 14.41 -2.49
N ALA A 18 -1.83 13.25 -1.85
CA ALA A 18 -2.52 12.02 -2.26
C ALA A 18 -3.99 11.95 -1.80
N ARG A 19 -4.49 12.94 -1.06
CA ARG A 19 -5.85 12.96 -0.50
C ARG A 19 -6.18 11.70 0.30
N VAL A 20 -5.20 11.22 1.07
CA VAL A 20 -5.38 10.04 1.92
C VAL A 20 -6.46 10.31 2.97
N LYS A 21 -7.46 9.44 3.05
CA LYS A 21 -8.54 9.52 4.03
C LYS A 21 -8.40 8.49 5.15
N ARG A 22 -7.74 7.37 4.85
CA ARG A 22 -7.59 6.23 5.75
C ARG A 22 -6.15 5.77 5.78
N LEU A 23 -5.65 5.47 6.96
CA LEU A 23 -4.33 4.89 7.20
C LEU A 23 -4.50 3.54 7.88
N ILE A 24 -3.99 2.50 7.24
CA ILE A 24 -4.02 1.15 7.81
C ILE A 24 -2.68 0.88 8.48
N THR A 25 -2.72 0.41 9.71
CA THR A 25 -1.54 0.05 10.52
C THR A 25 -1.85 -1.16 11.41
N ALA A 26 -0.91 -1.56 12.26
CA ALA A 26 -1.08 -2.59 13.27
C ALA A 26 -0.62 -2.04 14.63
N HIS A 27 -1.32 -2.38 15.73
CA HIS A 27 -0.93 -1.94 17.07
C HIS A 27 0.51 -2.32 17.38
N LYS A 28 0.86 -3.58 17.11
CA LYS A 28 2.21 -4.08 17.33
C LYS A 28 3.28 -3.35 16.53
N PHE A 29 2.96 -2.91 15.31
CA PHE A 29 3.89 -2.13 14.47
C PHE A 29 4.12 -0.74 15.07
N VAL A 30 3.07 -0.09 15.55
CA VAL A 30 3.14 1.23 16.17
C VAL A 30 3.98 1.16 17.45
N GLU A 31 3.73 0.18 18.32
CA GLU A 31 4.46 -0.04 19.56
C GLU A 31 5.95 -0.33 19.31
N LEU A 32 6.27 -1.31 18.45
CA LEU A 32 7.66 -1.66 18.13
C LEU A 32 8.43 -0.54 17.44
N GLY A 33 7.74 0.31 16.69
CA GLY A 33 8.32 1.45 16.00
C GLY A 33 8.41 2.72 16.83
N GLY A 34 7.82 2.77 18.04
CA GLY A 34 7.71 3.99 18.86
C GLY A 34 6.97 5.09 18.10
N LEU A 35 5.88 4.75 17.40
CA LEU A 35 5.18 5.64 16.48
C LEU A 35 3.87 6.20 17.07
N GLU A 36 3.63 6.04 18.36
CA GLU A 36 2.38 6.44 19.05
C GLU A 36 2.08 7.92 18.86
N ASP A 37 3.07 8.78 19.09
CA ASP A 37 2.94 10.22 18.92
C ASP A 37 2.62 10.60 17.48
N LEU A 38 3.30 9.96 16.52
CA LEU A 38 3.07 10.17 15.09
C LEU A 38 1.64 9.76 14.70
N VAL A 39 1.21 8.59 15.13
CA VAL A 39 -0.15 8.08 14.84
C VAL A 39 -1.21 8.96 15.51
N SER A 40 -0.98 9.39 16.74
CA SER A 40 -1.86 10.34 17.44
C SER A 40 -1.97 11.67 16.71
N GLU A 41 -0.87 12.18 16.15
CA GLU A 41 -0.86 13.39 15.34
C GLU A 41 -1.61 13.23 14.01
N LEU A 42 -1.44 12.08 13.34
CA LEU A 42 -2.08 11.78 12.05
C LEU A 42 -3.58 11.50 12.21
N SER A 43 -4.02 10.92 13.31
CA SER A 43 -5.43 10.61 13.60
C SER A 43 -6.34 11.86 13.61
N LYS A 44 -5.75 13.05 13.80
CA LYS A 44 -6.47 14.33 13.69
C LYS A 44 -6.90 14.68 12.26
N SER A 45 -6.30 14.04 11.27
CA SER A 45 -6.48 14.38 9.85
C SER A 45 -7.00 13.22 9.01
N VAL A 46 -6.81 11.98 9.45
CA VAL A 46 -7.20 10.76 8.75
C VAL A 46 -7.75 9.72 9.71
N GLU A 47 -8.59 8.84 9.22
CA GLU A 47 -9.08 7.68 9.94
C GLU A 47 -7.97 6.63 10.07
N ILE A 48 -7.62 6.24 11.30
CA ILE A 48 -6.66 5.16 11.54
C ILE A 48 -7.43 3.85 11.66
N ILE A 49 -7.02 2.84 10.90
CA ILE A 49 -7.59 1.51 10.90
C ILE A 49 -6.51 0.53 11.34
N TYR A 50 -6.72 -0.13 12.49
CA TYR A 50 -5.83 -1.18 12.96
C TYR A 50 -6.25 -2.54 12.41
N LEU A 51 -5.27 -3.29 11.91
CA LEU A 51 -5.53 -4.62 11.33
C LEU A 51 -6.11 -5.60 12.35
N GLU A 52 -5.69 -5.48 13.60
CA GLU A 52 -6.21 -6.28 14.70
C GLU A 52 -7.72 -6.04 14.90
N ASP A 53 -8.16 -4.77 14.90
CA ASP A 53 -9.56 -4.40 15.05
C ASP A 53 -10.41 -4.91 13.88
N VAL A 54 -9.85 -4.85 12.65
CA VAL A 54 -10.50 -5.42 11.47
C VAL A 54 -10.67 -6.92 11.62
N ARG A 55 -9.63 -7.63 12.08
CA ARG A 55 -9.65 -9.08 12.27
C ARG A 55 -10.71 -9.51 13.29
N GLU A 56 -10.90 -8.76 14.36
CA GLU A 56 -11.93 -9.03 15.39
C GLU A 56 -13.35 -8.85 14.84
N LYS A 57 -13.54 -7.91 13.91
CA LYS A 57 -14.83 -7.61 13.29
C LYS A 57 -15.20 -8.54 12.14
N LEU A 58 -14.28 -9.40 11.68
CA LEU A 58 -14.54 -10.33 10.58
C LEU A 58 -15.60 -11.34 10.97
N SER A 59 -16.71 -11.33 10.22
CA SER A 59 -17.79 -12.31 10.34
C SER A 59 -17.40 -13.68 9.77
N ILE A 60 -18.18 -14.71 10.07
CA ILE A 60 -18.03 -16.05 9.46
C ILE A 60 -18.21 -15.95 7.94
N GLY A 61 -19.12 -15.08 7.47
CA GLY A 61 -19.32 -14.84 6.04
C GLY A 61 -18.09 -14.27 5.35
N ASP A 62 -17.38 -13.32 5.98
CA ASP A 62 -16.15 -12.75 5.46
C ASP A 62 -15.04 -13.81 5.35
N LYS A 63 -14.93 -14.70 6.35
CA LYS A 63 -13.97 -15.80 6.35
C LYS A 63 -14.27 -16.82 5.24
N LEU A 64 -15.53 -17.14 5.02
CA LEU A 64 -15.97 -18.01 3.92
C LEU A 64 -15.70 -17.38 2.56
N SER A 65 -15.96 -16.06 2.42
CA SER A 65 -15.63 -15.30 1.20
C SER A 65 -14.14 -15.31 0.90
N ALA A 66 -13.30 -15.19 1.91
CA ALA A 66 -11.84 -15.24 1.76
C ALA A 66 -11.35 -16.61 1.27
N ILE A 67 -12.00 -17.71 1.70
CA ILE A 67 -11.70 -19.07 1.20
C ILE A 67 -12.21 -19.26 -0.23
N ALA A 68 -13.37 -18.71 -0.56
CA ALA A 68 -13.96 -18.80 -1.89
C ALA A 68 -13.26 -17.89 -2.93
N GLY A 69 -12.62 -16.81 -2.49
CA GLY A 69 -11.97 -15.81 -3.35
C GLY A 69 -11.00 -16.38 -4.39
N PRO A 70 -10.07 -17.27 -4.03
CA PRO A 70 -9.17 -17.91 -4.99
C PRO A 70 -9.86 -18.75 -6.06
N VAL A 71 -11.04 -19.31 -5.73
CA VAL A 71 -11.81 -20.17 -6.64
C VAL A 71 -12.79 -19.35 -7.49
N LEU A 72 -13.34 -18.27 -6.93
CA LEU A 72 -14.35 -17.42 -7.57
C LEU A 72 -13.96 -15.93 -7.52
N PRO A 73 -12.81 -15.54 -8.09
CA PRO A 73 -12.28 -14.17 -7.94
C PRO A 73 -13.20 -13.10 -8.52
N THR A 74 -13.98 -13.43 -9.55
CA THR A 74 -14.92 -12.49 -10.18
C THR A 74 -16.13 -12.17 -9.31
N PHE A 75 -16.48 -13.03 -8.36
CA PHE A 75 -17.61 -12.83 -7.44
C PHE A 75 -17.20 -12.17 -6.13
N VAL A 76 -15.95 -12.35 -5.71
CA VAL A 76 -15.44 -11.86 -4.42
C VAL A 76 -14.54 -10.64 -4.58
N GLY A 77 -13.86 -10.53 -5.71
CA GLY A 77 -12.96 -9.42 -6.02
C GLY A 77 -13.70 -8.17 -6.53
N ALA A 78 -13.20 -7.00 -6.17
CA ALA A 78 -13.67 -5.76 -6.76
C ALA A 78 -13.27 -5.69 -8.23
N ALA A 79 -14.21 -5.30 -9.10
CA ALA A 79 -13.92 -5.02 -10.50
C ALA A 79 -13.05 -3.75 -10.61
N LEU A 80 -11.75 -3.92 -10.79
CA LEU A 80 -10.80 -2.83 -10.96
C LEU A 80 -10.51 -2.62 -12.44
N SER A 81 -10.57 -1.36 -12.89
CA SER A 81 -10.06 -1.00 -14.22
C SER A 81 -8.54 -0.92 -14.18
N HIS A 82 -7.87 -1.51 -15.17
CA HIS A 82 -6.41 -1.43 -15.30
C HIS A 82 -5.87 0.00 -15.45
N ARG A 83 -6.72 0.95 -15.85
CA ARG A 83 -6.38 2.37 -15.95
C ARG A 83 -6.56 3.16 -14.65
N GLN A 84 -7.15 2.55 -13.61
CA GLN A 84 -7.26 3.21 -12.31
C GLN A 84 -5.90 3.33 -11.63
N PRO A 85 -5.71 4.37 -10.80
CA PRO A 85 -4.52 4.49 -9.97
C PRO A 85 -4.33 3.26 -9.08
N GLY A 86 -3.16 2.62 -9.19
CA GLY A 86 -2.78 1.48 -8.36
C GLY A 86 -1.88 1.91 -7.20
N VAL A 87 -0.98 2.88 -7.45
CA VAL A 87 -0.04 3.36 -6.44
C VAL A 87 0.31 4.83 -6.70
N ILE A 88 0.63 5.55 -5.63
CA ILE A 88 1.23 6.88 -5.69
C ILE A 88 2.60 6.79 -5.02
N LEU A 89 3.66 7.04 -5.80
CA LEU A 89 5.03 7.09 -5.31
C LEU A 89 5.44 8.55 -5.11
N PHE A 90 6.05 8.85 -3.96
CA PHE A 90 6.55 10.18 -3.69
C PHE A 90 8.05 10.26 -3.92
N THR A 91 8.47 11.26 -4.69
CA THR A 91 9.88 11.60 -4.85
C THR A 91 10.23 12.76 -3.93
N SER A 92 11.48 12.80 -3.44
CA SER A 92 12.02 13.95 -2.77
C SER A 92 12.15 15.09 -3.79
N GLY A 93 11.18 15.99 -3.83
CA GLY A 93 11.22 17.15 -4.70
C GLY A 93 12.45 18.01 -4.37
N THR A 94 13.17 18.45 -5.40
CA THR A 94 14.33 19.36 -5.26
C THR A 94 13.99 20.70 -4.61
N GLU A 95 12.71 21.06 -4.52
CA GLU A 95 12.18 22.30 -3.92
C GLU A 95 11.51 22.09 -2.55
N GLY A 96 11.72 20.94 -1.89
CA GLY A 96 11.31 20.70 -0.50
C GLY A 96 9.90 20.12 -0.31
N GLU A 97 9.01 20.16 -1.31
CA GLU A 97 7.70 19.47 -1.22
C GLU A 97 7.69 18.14 -1.98
N PRO A 98 7.13 17.07 -1.37
CA PRO A 98 7.09 15.76 -2.02
C PRO A 98 6.17 15.80 -3.24
N LYS A 99 6.68 15.38 -4.41
CA LYS A 99 5.92 15.23 -5.64
C LYS A 99 5.40 13.80 -5.77
N GLY A 100 4.07 13.65 -5.89
CA GLY A 100 3.42 12.34 -6.06
C GLY A 100 3.32 11.95 -7.52
N VAL A 101 3.88 10.81 -7.89
CA VAL A 101 3.72 10.18 -9.21
C VAL A 101 2.63 9.13 -9.12
N VAL A 102 1.56 9.31 -9.88
CA VAL A 102 0.44 8.36 -9.92
C VAL A 102 0.71 7.31 -10.99
N LEU A 103 0.77 6.05 -10.58
CA LEU A 103 0.92 4.90 -11.49
C LEU A 103 -0.38 4.10 -11.51
N SER A 104 -0.87 3.80 -12.72
CA SER A 104 -1.99 2.89 -12.91
C SER A 104 -1.54 1.43 -12.78
N HIS A 105 -2.51 0.51 -12.65
CA HIS A 105 -2.22 -0.93 -12.72
C HIS A 105 -1.55 -1.29 -14.05
N GLU A 106 -1.98 -0.66 -15.16
CA GLU A 106 -1.39 -0.86 -16.49
C GLU A 106 0.08 -0.43 -16.53
N ASN A 107 0.45 0.71 -15.93
CA ASN A 107 1.84 1.16 -15.85
C ASN A 107 2.71 0.16 -15.09
N ILE A 108 2.20 -0.37 -13.97
CA ILE A 108 2.93 -1.35 -13.15
C ILE A 108 3.13 -2.64 -13.94
N MET A 109 2.07 -3.16 -14.58
CA MET A 109 2.16 -4.38 -15.37
C MET A 109 3.09 -4.25 -16.56
N ALA A 110 3.03 -3.11 -17.28
CA ALA A 110 3.94 -2.83 -18.38
C ALA A 110 5.42 -2.83 -17.92
N ASN A 111 5.70 -2.23 -16.76
CA ASN A 111 7.04 -2.24 -16.19
C ASN A 111 7.51 -3.65 -15.81
N ILE A 112 6.63 -4.47 -15.22
CA ILE A 112 6.94 -5.87 -14.89
C ILE A 112 7.30 -6.66 -16.17
N GLU A 113 6.52 -6.51 -17.24
CA GLU A 113 6.79 -7.20 -18.51
C GLU A 113 8.07 -6.72 -19.17
N GLN A 114 8.38 -5.41 -19.10
CA GLN A 114 9.65 -4.87 -19.59
C GLN A 114 10.84 -5.47 -18.83
N VAL A 115 10.77 -5.50 -17.51
CA VAL A 115 11.82 -6.10 -16.66
C VAL A 115 11.99 -7.58 -16.99
N ARG A 116 10.88 -8.31 -17.07
CA ARG A 116 10.88 -9.75 -17.40
C ARG A 116 11.52 -10.03 -18.75
N ALA A 117 11.14 -9.26 -19.78
CA ALA A 117 11.71 -9.41 -21.12
C ALA A 117 13.20 -9.05 -21.19
N HIS A 118 13.64 -8.06 -20.40
CA HIS A 118 15.04 -7.61 -20.41
C HIS A 118 15.96 -8.54 -19.62
N ILE A 119 15.52 -9.08 -18.49
CA ILE A 119 16.33 -9.93 -17.61
C ILE A 119 16.20 -11.40 -18.00
N GLY A 120 15.18 -11.78 -18.78
CA GLY A 120 14.96 -13.17 -19.19
C GLY A 120 14.58 -14.10 -18.03
N LEU A 121 13.89 -13.58 -17.01
CA LEU A 121 13.46 -14.35 -15.84
C LEU A 121 12.55 -15.51 -16.20
N SER A 122 12.88 -16.70 -15.72
CA SER A 122 12.06 -17.90 -15.81
C SER A 122 11.34 -18.16 -14.50
N PRO A 123 9.99 -18.20 -14.47
CA PRO A 123 9.24 -18.43 -13.23
C PRO A 123 9.48 -19.82 -12.63
N ASP A 124 9.96 -20.79 -13.43
CA ASP A 124 10.16 -22.17 -12.98
C ASP A 124 11.54 -22.40 -12.34
N THR A 125 12.53 -21.55 -12.65
CA THR A 125 13.92 -21.77 -12.24
C THR A 125 14.52 -20.63 -11.42
N ASP A 126 13.98 -19.42 -11.56
CA ASP A 126 14.59 -18.24 -10.98
C ASP A 126 13.95 -17.85 -9.67
N ILE A 127 14.77 -17.58 -8.68
CA ILE A 127 14.37 -17.04 -7.39
C ILE A 127 14.87 -15.60 -7.30
N VAL A 128 13.93 -14.65 -7.22
CA VAL A 128 14.27 -13.24 -7.04
C VAL A 128 14.35 -12.91 -5.56
N PHE A 129 15.54 -12.56 -5.11
CA PHE A 129 15.74 -12.02 -3.76
C PHE A 129 15.59 -10.50 -3.78
N ASN A 130 14.61 -9.98 -3.05
CA ASN A 130 14.40 -8.55 -2.88
C ASN A 130 14.84 -8.11 -1.47
N PRO A 131 16.05 -7.53 -1.31
CA PRO A 131 16.54 -7.06 -0.02
C PRO A 131 16.02 -5.66 0.36
N LEU A 132 15.26 -5.02 -0.51
CA LEU A 132 14.73 -3.68 -0.26
C LEU A 132 13.50 -3.75 0.64
N PRO A 133 13.38 -2.82 1.62
CA PRO A 133 12.24 -2.76 2.52
C PRO A 133 10.93 -2.38 1.82
#